data_d128364fb95f6190f5b969e56d9d42dc
#
_entry.id   d128364fb95f6190f5b969e56d9d42dc
#
_cell.length_a   1.000
_cell.length_b   1.000
_cell.length_c   1.000
_cell.angle_alpha   90.00
_cell.angle_beta   90.00
_cell.angle_gamma   90.00
#
_symmetry.space_group_name_H-M   'P 1'
#
loop_
_entity.id
_entity.type
_entity.pdbx_description
1 polymer ?
#
loop_
_entity_poly.entity_id
_entity_poly.type
_entity_poly.pdbx_seq_one_letter_code
_entity_poly.pdbx_strand_id
1 'polypeptide(L)'
;MMKENTVRFLSVWAMIFALLLPALVSAEDGFIPAFAIERDEMTLERLAQPNTYFDKVGRRFAILGYESGTFEAWAYPLKLLRNFEFSFLLKNSTRPIPGKEIVRFVEVTPAATVLTYTYQSFTVKIIFVTAIADPGAVILLDIDAAEPLTIVAGFLPVLQPMWPAGIGGQYAYWDGDLKAYLISEPTRMNHAFVGSPAAQGISYTPAHMLSDTPNEFTIAVEKPDEARGKFVPVILAGGKGKREDIREIYERLAADPEAIYSAAKDHYPNLRRSTLRIKTPVKKIDLALEWAKVSYDNLRVDNPD
;
A
#
# COMPACT_ATOMS: atom_id res chain seq x y z
N MET A 1 46.09 41.28 25.60
CA MET A 1 46.21 40.55 24.34
C MET A 1 45.56 39.17 24.49
N MET A 2 44.26 39.12 24.79
CA MET A 2 43.50 37.87 25.03
C MET A 2 41.99 38.11 24.85
N LYS A 3 41.55 38.53 23.66
CA LYS A 3 40.12 38.70 23.34
C LYS A 3 39.72 38.37 21.90
N GLU A 4 40.65 37.96 21.03
CA GLU A 4 40.29 37.68 19.61
C GLU A 4 40.11 36.19 19.23
N ASN A 5 40.48 35.25 20.09
CA ASN A 5 40.40 33.83 19.73
C ASN A 5 39.08 33.12 20.12
N THR A 6 38.20 33.77 20.88
CA THR A 6 36.95 33.15 21.34
C THR A 6 35.79 33.30 20.34
N VAL A 7 35.86 34.28 19.46
CA VAL A 7 34.80 34.57 18.48
C VAL A 7 34.91 33.66 17.23
N ARG A 8 36.12 33.19 16.89
CA ARG A 8 36.32 32.30 15.73
C ARG A 8 35.91 30.86 15.97
N PHE A 9 35.87 30.40 17.20
CA PHE A 9 35.42 29.01 17.52
C PHE A 9 33.90 28.85 17.51
N LEU A 10 33.15 29.88 17.85
CA LEU A 10 31.68 29.83 17.84
C LEU A 10 31.07 29.86 16.43
N SER A 11 31.78 30.47 15.46
CA SER A 11 31.29 30.53 14.05
C SER A 11 31.47 29.23 13.27
N VAL A 12 32.45 28.42 13.65
CA VAL A 12 32.68 27.13 12.98
C VAL A 12 31.67 26.04 13.43
N TRP A 13 31.27 26.06 14.70
CA TRP A 13 30.26 25.16 15.24
C TRP A 13 28.84 25.48 14.76
N ALA A 14 28.53 26.76 14.54
CA ALA A 14 27.24 27.16 13.97
C ALA A 14 27.10 26.76 12.50
N MET A 15 28.20 26.68 11.73
CA MET A 15 28.19 26.27 10.33
C MET A 15 28.09 24.74 10.13
N ILE A 16 28.59 23.96 11.09
CA ILE A 16 28.50 22.48 11.04
C ILE A 16 27.11 22.00 11.46
N PHE A 17 26.41 22.73 12.33
CA PHE A 17 25.04 22.37 12.73
C PHE A 17 23.98 22.68 11.65
N ALA A 18 24.27 23.65 10.77
CA ALA A 18 23.37 23.99 9.65
C ALA A 18 23.41 22.97 8.47
N LEU A 19 24.41 22.07 8.44
CA LEU A 19 24.57 21.06 7.37
C LEU A 19 23.98 19.69 7.73
N LEU A 20 23.42 19.54 8.94
CA LEU A 20 22.81 18.29 9.43
C LEU A 20 21.30 18.39 9.73
N LEU A 21 20.66 19.47 9.30
CA LEU A 21 19.20 19.44 9.22
C LEU A 21 18.84 18.58 8.00
N PRO A 22 18.23 17.39 8.18
CA PRO A 22 17.58 16.75 7.07
C PRO A 22 16.61 17.78 6.49
N ALA A 23 16.66 17.99 5.19
CA ALA A 23 15.65 18.76 4.51
C ALA A 23 14.31 18.16 4.94
N LEU A 24 13.58 18.85 5.79
CA LEU A 24 12.16 18.60 6.00
C LEU A 24 11.54 18.88 4.65
N VAL A 25 11.49 17.85 3.80
CA VAL A 25 10.65 17.85 2.61
C VAL A 25 9.25 18.08 3.18
N SER A 26 8.72 19.25 2.91
CA SER A 26 7.35 19.60 3.24
C SER A 26 6.47 18.56 2.55
N ALA A 27 5.95 17.64 3.31
CA ALA A 27 4.98 16.64 2.85
C ALA A 27 3.58 17.28 2.76
N GLU A 28 3.49 18.51 2.22
CA GLU A 28 2.21 19.23 2.12
C GLU A 28 1.21 18.48 1.23
N ASP A 29 1.71 17.65 0.28
CA ASP A 29 0.85 16.95 -0.68
C ASP A 29 0.60 15.47 -0.31
N GLY A 30 1.28 14.91 0.67
CA GLY A 30 1.21 13.49 1.03
C GLY A 30 1.84 12.55 -0.01
N PHE A 31 2.59 13.09 -0.98
CA PHE A 31 3.37 12.33 -1.96
C PHE A 31 4.77 12.06 -1.41
N ILE A 32 5.33 10.93 -1.79
CA ILE A 32 6.69 10.54 -1.40
C ILE A 32 7.61 10.45 -2.62
N PRO A 33 8.93 10.65 -2.50
CA PRO A 33 9.85 10.38 -3.60
C PRO A 33 9.70 8.95 -4.11
N ALA A 34 9.70 8.76 -5.43
CA ALA A 34 9.68 7.43 -6.00
C ALA A 34 11.03 6.73 -5.78
N PHE A 35 10.97 5.47 -5.46
CA PHE A 35 12.11 4.56 -5.36
C PHE A 35 11.98 3.42 -6.36
N ALA A 36 13.09 2.71 -6.62
CA ALA A 36 13.10 1.66 -7.63
C ALA A 36 12.35 0.41 -7.15
N ILE A 37 11.37 -0.03 -7.93
CA ILE A 37 10.77 -1.36 -7.81
C ILE A 37 11.61 -2.29 -8.68
N GLU A 38 12.42 -3.12 -8.04
CA GLU A 38 13.42 -3.93 -8.72
C GLU A 38 12.81 -5.11 -9.48
N ARG A 39 13.38 -5.40 -10.63
CA ARG A 39 13.07 -6.57 -11.46
C ARG A 39 14.30 -7.49 -11.46
N ASP A 40 14.06 -8.77 -11.32
CA ASP A 40 15.07 -9.82 -11.35
C ASP A 40 14.63 -11.02 -12.19
N GLU A 41 15.35 -12.13 -12.11
CA GLU A 41 15.01 -13.37 -12.81
C GLU A 41 13.68 -14.00 -12.34
N MET A 42 13.15 -13.58 -11.19
CA MET A 42 11.86 -14.02 -10.65
C MET A 42 10.68 -13.23 -11.23
N THR A 43 10.93 -12.13 -11.92
CA THR A 43 9.86 -11.26 -12.43
C THR A 43 9.03 -11.99 -13.49
N LEU A 44 7.73 -12.01 -13.30
CA LEU A 44 6.74 -12.50 -14.26
C LEU A 44 5.88 -11.33 -14.73
N GLU A 45 5.74 -11.18 -16.04
CA GLU A 45 4.94 -10.12 -16.65
C GLU A 45 4.08 -10.67 -17.78
N ARG A 46 2.84 -10.23 -17.84
CA ARG A 46 1.89 -10.56 -18.91
C ARG A 46 0.73 -9.58 -19.00
N LEU A 47 -0.09 -9.74 -20.01
CA LEU A 47 -1.40 -9.07 -20.06
C LEU A 47 -2.26 -9.52 -18.88
N ALA A 48 -2.93 -8.58 -18.25
CA ALA A 48 -3.86 -8.87 -17.17
C ALA A 48 -5.05 -9.72 -17.67
N GLN A 49 -5.44 -10.67 -16.85
CA GLN A 49 -6.60 -11.53 -17.07
C GLN A 49 -7.61 -11.27 -15.96
N PRO A 50 -8.69 -10.54 -16.19
CA PRO A 50 -9.58 -9.99 -15.16
C PRO A 50 -10.11 -11.01 -14.14
N ASN A 51 -10.26 -12.27 -14.53
CA ASN A 51 -10.78 -13.34 -13.67
C ASN A 51 -9.66 -14.21 -13.04
N THR A 52 -8.39 -13.83 -13.21
CA THR A 52 -7.26 -14.52 -12.58
C THR A 52 -6.97 -13.87 -11.24
N TYR A 53 -6.64 -14.69 -10.25
CA TYR A 53 -6.28 -14.20 -8.92
C TYR A 53 -4.85 -13.68 -8.88
N PHE A 54 -4.63 -12.66 -8.05
CA PHE A 54 -3.33 -12.28 -7.56
C PHE A 54 -3.36 -12.19 -6.03
N ASP A 55 -2.21 -12.34 -5.43
CA ASP A 55 -2.00 -12.15 -4.01
C ASP A 55 -0.76 -11.30 -3.70
N LYS A 56 -0.76 -10.71 -2.53
CA LYS A 56 0.44 -10.21 -1.88
C LYS A 56 0.29 -10.44 -0.37
N VAL A 57 1.21 -11.23 0.19
CA VAL A 57 1.04 -11.80 1.52
C VAL A 57 2.27 -11.54 2.37
N GLY A 58 2.07 -11.11 3.62
CA GLY A 58 3.04 -11.12 4.71
C GLY A 58 2.65 -12.14 5.77
N ARG A 59 3.31 -12.11 6.93
CA ARG A 59 3.00 -13.04 8.03
C ARG A 59 1.66 -12.78 8.70
N ARG A 60 1.24 -11.52 8.73
CA ARG A 60 0.06 -11.07 9.47
C ARG A 60 -0.97 -10.35 8.61
N PHE A 61 -0.66 -10.15 7.33
CA PHE A 61 -1.51 -9.38 6.41
C PHE A 61 -1.51 -9.98 5.02
N ALA A 62 -2.66 -9.86 4.32
CA ALA A 62 -2.79 -10.24 2.92
C ALA A 62 -3.66 -9.25 2.14
N ILE A 63 -3.28 -9.03 0.90
CA ILE A 63 -4.11 -8.50 -0.16
C ILE A 63 -4.41 -9.66 -1.11
N LEU A 64 -5.69 -9.98 -1.29
CA LEU A 64 -6.15 -11.07 -2.15
C LEU A 64 -7.12 -10.48 -3.17
N GLY A 65 -6.87 -10.64 -4.44
CA GLY A 65 -7.67 -9.99 -5.45
C GLY A 65 -7.66 -10.64 -6.81
N TYR A 66 -8.25 -9.94 -7.76
CA TYR A 66 -8.30 -10.28 -9.17
C TYR A 66 -7.43 -9.31 -9.97
N GLU A 67 -6.88 -9.77 -11.06
CA GLU A 67 -6.09 -8.92 -11.98
C GLU A 67 -6.93 -7.81 -12.66
N SER A 68 -8.25 -7.82 -12.46
CA SER A 68 -9.11 -6.68 -12.72
C SER A 68 -8.84 -5.48 -11.80
N GLY A 69 -8.09 -5.70 -10.69
CA GLY A 69 -7.77 -4.68 -9.69
C GLY A 69 -8.74 -4.59 -8.52
N THR A 70 -9.76 -5.44 -8.49
CA THR A 70 -10.64 -5.56 -7.32
C THR A 70 -10.00 -6.51 -6.31
N PHE A 71 -9.93 -6.11 -5.03
CA PHE A 71 -9.30 -6.92 -3.99
C PHE A 71 -10.00 -6.83 -2.64
N GLU A 72 -9.62 -7.71 -1.75
CA GLU A 72 -9.92 -7.71 -0.33
C GLU A 72 -8.64 -7.68 0.50
N ALA A 73 -8.72 -7.14 1.71
CA ALA A 73 -7.60 -7.07 2.63
C ALA A 73 -7.91 -7.80 3.93
N TRP A 74 -6.90 -8.54 4.41
CA TRP A 74 -6.95 -9.35 5.60
C TRP A 74 -5.82 -8.99 6.55
N ALA A 75 -6.13 -8.77 7.82
CA ALA A 75 -5.15 -8.82 8.91
C ALA A 75 -5.54 -10.02 9.78
N TYR A 76 -4.79 -11.09 9.65
CA TYR A 76 -5.19 -12.37 10.19
C TYR A 76 -5.54 -12.32 11.69
N PRO A 77 -6.66 -12.93 12.11
CA PRO A 77 -7.62 -13.73 11.33
C PRO A 77 -8.81 -12.93 10.77
N LEU A 78 -8.70 -11.59 10.63
CA LEU A 78 -9.81 -10.72 10.26
C LEU A 78 -9.79 -10.36 8.77
N LYS A 79 -10.93 -10.50 8.09
CA LYS A 79 -11.19 -9.77 6.85
C LYS A 79 -11.51 -8.32 7.21
N LEU A 80 -10.71 -7.37 6.76
CA LEU A 80 -10.88 -5.95 7.08
C LEU A 80 -11.88 -5.26 6.15
N LEU A 81 -11.75 -5.56 4.86
CA LEU A 81 -12.55 -4.96 3.80
C LEU A 81 -12.67 -5.90 2.60
N ARG A 82 -13.64 -5.61 1.74
CA ARG A 82 -13.85 -6.27 0.44
C ARG A 82 -14.11 -5.24 -0.66
N ASN A 83 -14.04 -5.70 -1.90
CA ASN A 83 -14.34 -4.89 -3.09
C ASN A 83 -13.60 -3.55 -3.09
N PHE A 84 -12.31 -3.57 -2.71
CA PHE A 84 -11.50 -2.39 -2.90
C PHE A 84 -11.22 -2.23 -4.39
N GLU A 85 -11.58 -1.06 -4.93
CA GLU A 85 -11.39 -0.72 -6.33
C GLU A 85 -10.87 0.71 -6.46
N PHE A 86 -10.06 0.94 -7.49
CA PHE A 86 -9.70 2.28 -7.93
C PHE A 86 -10.53 2.67 -9.15
N SER A 87 -10.96 3.92 -9.20
CA SER A 87 -11.52 4.53 -10.40
C SER A 87 -10.88 5.89 -10.64
N PHE A 88 -11.00 6.39 -11.85
CA PHE A 88 -10.24 7.53 -12.32
C PHE A 88 -11.19 8.57 -12.92
N LEU A 89 -11.08 9.82 -12.49
CA LEU A 89 -11.93 10.92 -12.97
C LEU A 89 -11.04 11.96 -13.64
N LEU A 90 -11.23 12.19 -14.93
CA LEU A 90 -10.58 13.27 -15.67
C LEU A 90 -11.23 14.61 -15.32
N LYS A 91 -10.48 15.71 -15.36
CA LYS A 91 -10.89 17.05 -14.92
C LYS A 91 -12.25 17.51 -15.44
N ASN A 92 -12.56 17.18 -16.68
CA ASN A 92 -13.79 17.62 -17.33
C ASN A 92 -14.86 16.52 -17.41
N SER A 93 -14.68 15.41 -16.74
CA SER A 93 -15.61 14.29 -16.70
C SER A 93 -16.42 14.32 -15.40
N THR A 94 -17.69 13.98 -15.48
CA THR A 94 -18.56 13.77 -14.31
C THR A 94 -18.72 12.29 -13.98
N ARG A 95 -18.18 11.40 -14.84
CA ARG A 95 -18.29 9.96 -14.69
C ARG A 95 -16.91 9.35 -14.49
N PRO A 96 -16.68 8.66 -13.36
CA PRO A 96 -15.45 7.93 -13.13
C PRO A 96 -15.26 6.78 -14.14
N ILE A 97 -14.03 6.54 -14.54
CA ILE A 97 -13.59 5.41 -15.34
C ILE A 97 -13.24 4.28 -14.37
N PRO A 98 -13.98 3.15 -14.35
CA PRO A 98 -13.66 2.04 -13.45
C PRO A 98 -12.29 1.42 -13.80
N GLY A 99 -11.42 1.22 -12.81
CA GLY A 99 -10.10 0.64 -13.04
C GLY A 99 -10.16 -0.73 -13.70
N LYS A 100 -11.13 -1.56 -13.32
CA LYS A 100 -11.33 -2.91 -13.89
C LYS A 100 -11.55 -2.94 -15.42
N GLU A 101 -11.94 -1.83 -16.03
CA GLU A 101 -12.14 -1.72 -17.47
C GLU A 101 -10.84 -1.35 -18.23
N ILE A 102 -9.84 -0.82 -17.52
CA ILE A 102 -8.64 -0.25 -18.13
C ILE A 102 -7.32 -0.85 -17.65
N VAL A 103 -7.36 -1.88 -16.79
CA VAL A 103 -6.16 -2.64 -16.44
C VAL A 103 -5.62 -3.36 -17.67
N ARG A 104 -4.29 -3.33 -17.90
CA ARG A 104 -3.66 -3.88 -19.10
C ARG A 104 -2.61 -4.93 -18.80
N PHE A 105 -1.75 -4.67 -17.83
CA PHE A 105 -0.63 -5.55 -17.52
C PHE A 105 -0.60 -5.89 -16.04
N VAL A 106 -0.12 -7.09 -15.76
CA VAL A 106 0.29 -7.52 -14.42
C VAL A 106 1.77 -7.88 -14.46
N GLU A 107 2.50 -7.36 -13.49
CA GLU A 107 3.87 -7.75 -13.20
C GLU A 107 3.94 -8.24 -11.76
N VAL A 108 4.59 -9.38 -11.54
CA VAL A 108 4.70 -10.01 -10.22
C VAL A 108 6.15 -10.30 -9.94
N THR A 109 6.63 -9.79 -8.81
CA THR A 109 7.88 -10.20 -8.16
C THR A 109 7.54 -10.81 -6.79
N PRO A 110 8.45 -11.51 -6.13
CA PRO A 110 8.20 -11.96 -4.76
C PRO A 110 7.80 -10.81 -3.82
N ALA A 111 8.44 -9.63 -3.94
CA ALA A 111 8.23 -8.47 -3.07
C ALA A 111 7.02 -7.61 -3.43
N ALA A 112 6.64 -7.52 -4.70
CA ALA A 112 5.59 -6.62 -5.16
C ALA A 112 4.74 -7.25 -6.28
N THR A 113 3.48 -6.83 -6.37
CA THR A 113 2.62 -7.04 -7.53
C THR A 113 2.26 -5.68 -8.10
N VAL A 114 2.38 -5.50 -9.41
CA VAL A 114 2.09 -4.24 -10.10
C VAL A 114 0.98 -4.47 -11.11
N LEU A 115 -0.09 -3.70 -11.00
CA LEU A 115 -1.13 -3.62 -12.02
C LEU A 115 -0.99 -2.28 -12.77
N THR A 116 -0.94 -2.35 -14.10
CA THR A 116 -0.83 -1.16 -14.96
C THR A 116 -2.17 -0.85 -15.59
N TYR A 117 -2.68 0.33 -15.30
CA TYR A 117 -3.92 0.91 -15.83
C TYR A 117 -3.57 1.93 -16.89
N THR A 118 -4.18 1.84 -18.05
CA THR A 118 -3.90 2.76 -19.16
C THR A 118 -5.19 3.19 -19.82
N TYR A 119 -5.37 4.49 -19.92
CA TYR A 119 -6.52 5.11 -20.60
C TYR A 119 -6.07 6.43 -21.25
N GLN A 120 -6.45 6.66 -22.49
CA GLN A 120 -6.20 7.88 -23.28
C GLN A 120 -5.02 8.77 -22.82
N SER A 121 -5.24 9.60 -21.80
CA SER A 121 -4.31 10.64 -21.34
C SER A 121 -3.50 10.25 -20.09
N PHE A 122 -3.65 9.03 -19.54
CA PHE A 122 -2.88 8.64 -18.38
C PHE A 122 -2.50 7.15 -18.35
N THR A 123 -1.42 6.86 -17.65
CA THR A 123 -1.03 5.54 -17.18
C THR A 123 -0.79 5.62 -15.67
N VAL A 124 -1.42 4.72 -14.92
CA VAL A 124 -1.21 4.57 -13.47
C VAL A 124 -0.75 3.16 -13.17
N LYS A 125 0.39 3.02 -12.50
CA LYS A 125 0.82 1.72 -11.95
C LYS A 125 0.42 1.67 -10.49
N ILE A 126 -0.25 0.60 -10.11
CA ILE A 126 -0.64 0.32 -8.73
C ILE A 126 0.23 -0.81 -8.23
N ILE A 127 1.07 -0.50 -7.25
CA ILE A 127 2.12 -1.37 -6.72
C ILE A 127 1.70 -1.84 -5.33
N PHE A 128 1.44 -3.12 -5.17
CA PHE A 128 1.03 -3.73 -3.93
C PHE A 128 2.24 -4.29 -3.18
N VAL A 129 2.42 -3.89 -1.93
CA VAL A 129 3.47 -4.36 -1.04
C VAL A 129 2.86 -4.65 0.33
N THR A 130 3.04 -5.86 0.85
CA THR A 130 2.65 -6.20 2.23
C THR A 130 3.88 -6.16 3.15
N ALA A 131 3.69 -5.67 4.35
CA ALA A 131 4.71 -5.78 5.37
C ALA A 131 4.94 -7.26 5.74
N ILE A 132 6.21 -7.67 5.93
CA ILE A 132 6.52 -9.07 6.27
C ILE A 132 6.00 -9.42 7.67
N ALA A 133 6.19 -8.55 8.66
CA ALA A 133 5.86 -8.82 10.06
C ALA A 133 4.66 -8.02 10.59
N ASP A 134 4.44 -6.83 10.08
CA ASP A 134 3.35 -5.97 10.55
C ASP A 134 2.00 -6.37 9.91
N PRO A 135 0.88 -6.18 10.61
CA PRO A 135 -0.45 -6.43 10.06
C PRO A 135 -0.91 -5.26 9.18
N GLY A 136 -0.24 -5.06 8.05
CA GLY A 136 -0.56 -3.98 7.12
C GLY A 136 0.15 -4.08 5.77
N ALA A 137 -0.23 -3.17 4.90
CA ALA A 137 0.26 -3.07 3.54
C ALA A 137 0.35 -1.61 3.07
N VAL A 138 1.20 -1.40 2.09
CA VAL A 138 1.32 -0.15 1.35
C VAL A 138 0.98 -0.42 -0.11
N ILE A 139 0.13 0.41 -0.69
CA ILE A 139 -0.17 0.44 -2.11
C ILE A 139 0.38 1.75 -2.65
N LEU A 140 1.31 1.69 -3.59
CA LEU A 140 1.93 2.87 -4.16
C LEU A 140 1.34 3.12 -5.55
N LEU A 141 0.92 4.36 -5.80
CA LEU A 141 0.43 4.78 -7.10
C LEU A 141 1.55 5.57 -7.81
N ASP A 142 2.02 5.06 -8.94
CA ASP A 142 2.95 5.73 -9.86
C ASP A 142 2.11 6.30 -11.02
N ILE A 143 2.07 7.62 -11.13
CA ILE A 143 1.11 8.33 -11.97
C ILE A 143 1.84 9.07 -13.08
N ASP A 144 1.54 8.71 -14.32
CA ASP A 144 1.92 9.47 -15.51
C ASP A 144 0.65 9.91 -16.23
N ALA A 145 0.33 11.18 -16.15
CA ALA A 145 -0.87 11.77 -16.73
C ALA A 145 -0.51 13.05 -17.50
N ALA A 146 -1.24 13.30 -18.60
CA ALA A 146 -1.08 14.50 -19.42
C ALA A 146 -1.99 15.64 -18.96
N GLU A 147 -2.98 15.37 -18.13
CA GLU A 147 -3.96 16.32 -17.61
C GLU A 147 -4.33 15.99 -16.15
N PRO A 148 -4.93 16.92 -15.40
CA PRO A 148 -5.36 16.68 -14.02
C PRO A 148 -6.22 15.44 -13.90
N LEU A 149 -5.92 14.61 -12.91
CA LEU A 149 -6.55 13.32 -12.65
C LEU A 149 -6.95 13.22 -11.18
N THR A 150 -8.20 12.83 -10.92
CA THR A 150 -8.62 12.44 -9.56
C THR A 150 -8.75 10.92 -9.49
N ILE A 151 -8.10 10.33 -8.51
CA ILE A 151 -8.19 8.91 -8.21
C ILE A 151 -9.19 8.74 -7.09
N VAL A 152 -10.15 7.86 -7.28
CA VAL A 152 -11.14 7.48 -6.27
C VAL A 152 -10.82 6.08 -5.80
N ALA A 153 -10.58 5.92 -4.51
CA ALA A 153 -10.38 4.64 -3.84
C ALA A 153 -11.66 4.30 -3.07
N GLY A 154 -12.31 3.21 -3.45
CA GLY A 154 -13.58 2.78 -2.86
C GLY A 154 -13.50 1.37 -2.31
N PHE A 155 -14.14 1.10 -1.16
CA PHE A 155 -14.15 -0.22 -0.53
C PHE A 155 -15.37 -0.42 0.37
N LEU A 156 -15.69 -1.67 0.64
CA LEU A 156 -16.71 -2.06 1.62
C LEU A 156 -16.04 -2.54 2.90
N PRO A 157 -16.27 -1.87 4.05
CA PRO A 157 -15.75 -2.33 5.34
C PRO A 157 -16.43 -3.63 5.76
N VAL A 158 -15.69 -4.58 6.33
CA VAL A 158 -16.20 -5.89 6.74
C VAL A 158 -15.84 -6.19 8.18
N LEU A 159 -14.59 -6.06 8.57
CA LEU A 159 -14.02 -6.33 9.91
C LEU A 159 -14.61 -7.61 10.56
N GLN A 160 -14.47 -8.73 9.86
CA GLN A 160 -15.03 -10.01 10.30
C GLN A 160 -13.93 -11.06 10.48
N PRO A 161 -14.00 -11.89 11.55
CA PRO A 161 -13.10 -13.01 11.68
C PRO A 161 -13.34 -14.04 10.57
N MET A 162 -12.27 -14.77 10.25
CA MET A 162 -12.33 -15.86 9.28
C MET A 162 -13.28 -16.97 9.75
N TRP A 163 -13.22 -17.27 11.05
CA TRP A 163 -14.04 -18.28 11.71
C TRP A 163 -13.96 -18.16 13.24
N PRO A 164 -15.09 -18.29 13.97
CA PRO A 164 -16.46 -18.23 13.47
C PRO A 164 -16.81 -16.81 13.01
N ALA A 165 -17.64 -16.70 11.99
CA ALA A 165 -18.18 -15.41 11.56
C ALA A 165 -19.08 -14.82 12.66
N GLY A 166 -19.12 -13.49 12.78
CA GLY A 166 -20.08 -12.84 13.64
C GLY A 166 -19.57 -11.88 14.68
N ILE A 167 -18.61 -10.99 14.32
CA ILE A 167 -18.54 -9.69 15.00
C ILE A 167 -19.73 -8.89 14.50
N GLY A 168 -20.68 -8.58 15.35
CA GLY A 168 -21.85 -7.80 14.98
C GLY A 168 -21.55 -6.32 14.88
N GLY A 169 -21.96 -5.69 13.76
CA GLY A 169 -22.11 -4.25 13.70
C GLY A 169 -20.81 -3.44 13.63
N GLN A 170 -19.94 -3.68 12.60
CA GLN A 170 -18.85 -2.75 12.34
C GLN A 170 -19.40 -1.37 11.94
N TYR A 171 -18.60 -0.36 12.21
CA TYR A 171 -18.84 1.01 11.77
C TYR A 171 -17.54 1.60 11.21
N ALA A 172 -17.68 2.53 10.28
CA ALA A 172 -16.56 3.24 9.70
C ALA A 172 -16.77 4.75 9.83
N TYR A 173 -15.72 5.49 10.17
CA TYR A 173 -15.72 6.94 10.18
C TYR A 173 -14.38 7.50 9.73
N TRP A 174 -14.41 8.69 9.18
CA TRP A 174 -13.21 9.37 8.69
C TRP A 174 -12.46 10.05 9.83
N ASP A 175 -11.18 9.73 9.95
CA ASP A 175 -10.22 10.44 10.81
C ASP A 175 -9.50 11.47 9.94
N GLY A 176 -9.82 12.75 10.13
CA GLY A 176 -9.28 13.85 9.32
C GLY A 176 -7.80 14.10 9.54
N ASP A 177 -7.27 13.79 10.71
CA ASP A 177 -5.85 13.98 11.05
C ASP A 177 -4.98 12.93 10.34
N LEU A 178 -5.47 11.69 10.27
CA LEU A 178 -4.80 10.60 9.57
C LEU A 178 -5.13 10.53 8.08
N LYS A 179 -6.16 11.26 7.64
CA LYS A 179 -6.74 11.12 6.30
C LYS A 179 -7.04 9.65 5.96
N ALA A 180 -7.71 8.97 6.89
CA ALA A 180 -8.02 7.56 6.81
C ALA A 180 -9.41 7.25 7.38
N TYR A 181 -10.07 6.24 6.82
CA TYR A 181 -11.20 5.61 7.49
C TYR A 181 -10.70 4.73 8.61
N LEU A 182 -11.25 4.92 9.81
CA LEU A 182 -11.18 3.96 10.90
C LEU A 182 -12.40 3.05 10.83
N ILE A 183 -12.16 1.76 10.73
CA ILE A 183 -13.18 0.71 10.84
C ILE A 183 -13.04 0.09 12.23
N SER A 184 -14.13 -0.01 12.96
CA SER A 184 -14.17 -0.57 14.31
C SER A 184 -15.46 -1.33 14.56
N GLU A 185 -15.54 -2.06 15.65
CA GLU A 185 -16.70 -2.82 16.06
C GLU A 185 -17.07 -2.52 17.54
N PRO A 186 -18.29 -2.88 18.02
CA PRO A 186 -18.78 -2.43 19.33
C PRO A 186 -17.93 -2.84 20.52
N THR A 187 -17.21 -3.97 20.47
CA THR A 187 -16.33 -4.41 21.57
C THR A 187 -15.02 -3.63 21.61
N ARG A 188 -14.69 -2.93 20.52
CA ARG A 188 -13.46 -2.14 20.36
C ARG A 188 -12.18 -2.95 20.54
N MET A 189 -12.21 -4.21 20.17
CA MET A 189 -11.08 -5.13 20.22
C MET A 189 -10.46 -5.37 18.85
N ASN A 190 -11.11 -4.89 17.78
CA ASN A 190 -10.68 -5.06 16.42
C ASN A 190 -10.81 -3.74 15.67
N HIS A 191 -9.75 -3.36 14.95
CA HIS A 191 -9.68 -2.10 14.24
C HIS A 191 -9.00 -2.25 12.90
N ALA A 192 -9.34 -1.36 11.96
CA ALA A 192 -8.58 -1.18 10.73
C ALA A 192 -8.52 0.30 10.35
N PHE A 193 -7.42 0.71 9.74
CA PHE A 193 -7.24 2.02 9.12
C PHE A 193 -6.99 1.84 7.62
N VAL A 194 -7.69 2.63 6.81
CA VAL A 194 -7.60 2.62 5.34
C VAL A 194 -7.63 4.04 4.83
N GLY A 195 -6.56 4.50 4.22
CA GLY A 195 -6.47 5.89 3.76
C GLY A 195 -5.20 6.22 3.03
N SER A 196 -4.97 7.52 2.84
CA SER A 196 -3.78 8.06 2.17
C SER A 196 -3.42 9.42 2.75
N PRO A 197 -2.15 9.71 3.04
CA PRO A 197 -1.72 11.06 3.38
C PRO A 197 -2.07 12.11 2.32
N ALA A 198 -2.25 11.69 1.06
CA ALA A 198 -2.65 12.53 -0.06
C ALA A 198 -4.17 12.67 -0.24
N ALA A 199 -4.99 12.03 0.59
CA ALA A 199 -6.45 12.11 0.47
C ALA A 199 -6.95 13.54 0.74
N GLN A 200 -7.91 13.98 -0.07
CA GLN A 200 -8.46 15.35 -0.04
C GLN A 200 -9.98 15.38 0.16
N GLY A 201 -10.68 14.29 -0.16
CA GLY A 201 -12.12 14.23 -0.05
C GLY A 201 -12.61 12.84 0.33
N ILE A 202 -13.84 12.79 0.82
CA ILE A 202 -14.54 11.55 1.17
C ILE A 202 -15.96 11.59 0.61
N SER A 203 -16.55 10.42 0.34
CA SER A 203 -17.97 10.27 0.11
C SER A 203 -18.73 10.10 1.42
N TYR A 204 -20.03 10.41 1.40
CA TYR A 204 -20.92 10.04 2.49
C TYR A 204 -21.12 8.52 2.48
N THR A 205 -20.93 7.89 3.62
CA THR A 205 -21.16 6.46 3.80
C THR A 205 -22.12 6.22 4.96
N PRO A 206 -23.16 5.43 4.75
CA PRO A 206 -24.00 4.98 5.85
C PRO A 206 -23.18 4.16 6.85
N ALA A 207 -23.28 4.50 8.12
CA ALA A 207 -22.53 3.83 9.19
C ALA A 207 -23.16 2.48 9.59
N HIS A 208 -23.52 1.62 8.62
CA HIS A 208 -24.07 0.31 8.94
C HIS A 208 -23.56 -0.78 7.99
N MET A 209 -23.40 -1.96 8.55
CA MET A 209 -22.79 -3.15 7.92
C MET A 209 -23.56 -3.74 6.73
N LEU A 210 -24.80 -3.35 6.53
CA LEU A 210 -25.65 -3.87 5.44
C LEU A 210 -25.64 -2.99 4.19
N SER A 211 -24.87 -1.91 4.21
CA SER A 211 -24.72 -1.05 3.05
C SER A 211 -23.80 -1.66 2.03
N ASP A 212 -24.23 -1.74 0.77
CA ASP A 212 -23.39 -2.02 -0.39
C ASP A 212 -22.82 -0.74 -1.02
N THR A 213 -23.04 0.41 -0.39
CA THR A 213 -22.42 1.67 -0.79
C THR A 213 -20.99 1.71 -0.27
N PRO A 214 -19.99 1.89 -1.15
CA PRO A 214 -18.60 1.91 -0.73
C PRO A 214 -18.28 3.15 0.12
N ASN A 215 -17.36 2.99 1.04
CA ASN A 215 -16.60 4.10 1.60
C ASN A 215 -15.60 4.54 0.54
N GLU A 216 -15.52 5.83 0.26
CA GLU A 216 -14.60 6.35 -0.76
C GLU A 216 -13.79 7.51 -0.22
N PHE A 217 -12.55 7.61 -0.67
CA PHE A 217 -11.74 8.81 -0.55
C PHE A 217 -11.10 9.14 -1.90
N THR A 218 -10.80 10.41 -2.09
CA THR A 218 -10.27 10.92 -3.35
C THR A 218 -8.88 11.49 -3.18
N ILE A 219 -8.05 11.31 -4.20
CA ILE A 219 -6.71 11.85 -4.31
C ILE A 219 -6.66 12.65 -5.61
N ALA A 220 -6.51 13.97 -5.51
CA ALA A 220 -6.42 14.83 -6.67
C ALA A 220 -4.97 15.08 -7.08
N VAL A 221 -4.67 14.86 -8.35
CA VAL A 221 -3.40 15.16 -9.01
C VAL A 221 -3.64 16.37 -9.91
N GLU A 222 -3.65 17.55 -9.31
CA GLU A 222 -3.94 18.81 -10.04
C GLU A 222 -2.83 19.18 -11.02
N LYS A 223 -1.59 18.80 -10.69
CA LYS A 223 -0.39 19.10 -11.49
C LYS A 223 0.36 17.80 -11.77
N PRO A 224 0.03 17.09 -12.84
CA PRO A 224 0.65 15.81 -13.17
C PRO A 224 2.18 15.86 -13.27
N ASP A 225 2.73 16.97 -13.80
CA ASP A 225 4.19 17.11 -13.90
C ASP A 225 4.89 17.13 -12.54
N GLU A 226 4.26 17.62 -11.49
CA GLU A 226 4.80 17.61 -10.12
C GLU A 226 4.65 16.25 -9.44
N ALA A 227 3.79 15.38 -9.94
CA ALA A 227 3.62 14.00 -9.49
C ALA A 227 4.66 13.03 -10.08
N ARG A 228 5.27 13.39 -11.22
CA ARG A 228 6.29 12.55 -11.86
C ARG A 228 7.50 12.34 -10.93
N GLY A 229 7.94 11.09 -10.83
CA GLY A 229 9.04 10.72 -9.91
C GLY A 229 8.63 10.70 -8.44
N LYS A 230 7.33 10.68 -8.17
CA LYS A 230 6.77 10.49 -6.83
C LYS A 230 5.77 9.33 -6.83
N PHE A 231 5.58 8.73 -5.65
CA PHE A 231 4.48 7.82 -5.40
C PHE A 231 3.43 8.48 -4.51
N VAL A 232 2.19 8.07 -4.73
CA VAL A 232 1.08 8.36 -3.81
C VAL A 232 0.81 7.10 -2.99
N PRO A 233 1.09 7.10 -1.68
CA PRO A 233 0.85 5.94 -0.85
C PRO A 233 -0.61 5.84 -0.42
N VAL A 234 -1.17 4.64 -0.48
CA VAL A 234 -2.42 4.23 0.17
C VAL A 234 -2.05 3.16 1.20
N ILE A 235 -2.46 3.35 2.42
CA ILE A 235 -2.04 2.54 3.57
C ILE A 235 -3.23 1.75 4.09
N LEU A 236 -2.99 0.47 4.37
CA LEU A 236 -3.93 -0.41 5.04
C LEU A 236 -3.25 -1.01 6.27
N ALA A 237 -3.89 -0.90 7.41
CA ALA A 237 -3.43 -1.54 8.65
C ALA A 237 -4.63 -2.04 9.43
N GLY A 238 -4.50 -3.13 10.17
CA GLY A 238 -5.62 -3.62 10.98
C GLY A 238 -5.25 -4.83 11.81
N GLY A 239 -6.19 -5.26 12.64
CA GLY A 239 -6.02 -6.44 13.46
C GLY A 239 -6.78 -6.36 14.78
N LYS A 240 -6.52 -7.37 15.61
CA LYS A 240 -6.96 -7.44 17.00
C LYS A 240 -6.02 -6.59 17.87
N GLY A 241 -6.57 -5.80 18.78
CA GLY A 241 -5.81 -4.96 19.70
C GLY A 241 -6.50 -3.64 19.96
N LYS A 242 -5.83 -2.75 20.67
CA LYS A 242 -6.35 -1.40 20.91
C LYS A 242 -6.24 -0.56 19.64
N ARG A 243 -7.13 0.42 19.53
CA ARG A 243 -7.13 1.38 18.43
C ARG A 243 -5.77 2.06 18.26
N GLU A 244 -5.16 2.45 19.36
CA GLU A 244 -3.89 3.16 19.41
C GLU A 244 -2.76 2.31 18.83
N ASP A 245 -2.70 1.02 19.16
CA ASP A 245 -1.68 0.09 18.65
C ASP A 245 -1.80 -0.05 17.11
N ILE A 246 -3.02 -0.17 16.59
CA ILE A 246 -3.26 -0.25 15.14
C ILE A 246 -2.98 1.09 14.44
N ARG A 247 -3.27 2.21 15.10
CA ARG A 247 -2.91 3.54 14.61
C ARG A 247 -1.40 3.71 14.47
N GLU A 248 -0.62 3.29 15.46
CA GLU A 248 0.85 3.34 15.40
C GLU A 248 1.40 2.51 14.23
N ILE A 249 0.79 1.35 13.94
CA ILE A 249 1.14 0.55 12.76
C ILE A 249 0.85 1.33 11.47
N TYR A 250 -0.35 1.91 11.35
CA TYR A 250 -0.72 2.73 10.20
C TYR A 250 0.25 3.89 9.98
N GLU A 251 0.55 4.65 11.03
CA GLU A 251 1.46 5.79 10.98
C GLU A 251 2.89 5.38 10.59
N ARG A 252 3.38 4.24 11.11
CA ARG A 252 4.70 3.69 10.76
C ARG A 252 4.78 3.28 9.28
N LEU A 253 3.75 2.62 8.76
CA LEU A 253 3.67 2.23 7.35
C LEU A 253 3.60 3.46 6.44
N ALA A 254 2.90 4.50 6.86
CA ALA A 254 2.79 5.76 6.12
C ALA A 254 4.08 6.57 6.12
N ALA A 255 4.86 6.49 7.21
CA ALA A 255 6.09 7.25 7.38
C ALA A 255 7.24 6.78 6.48
N ASP A 256 7.34 5.47 6.23
CA ASP A 256 8.45 4.91 5.45
C ASP A 256 8.01 3.70 4.58
N PRO A 257 7.26 3.95 3.49
CA PRO A 257 6.88 2.92 2.55
C PRO A 257 8.06 2.23 1.86
N GLU A 258 9.18 2.91 1.67
CA GLU A 258 10.39 2.34 1.06
C GLU A 258 11.01 1.26 1.96
N ALA A 259 11.03 1.49 3.27
CA ALA A 259 11.51 0.48 4.22
C ALA A 259 10.65 -0.79 4.19
N ILE A 260 9.32 -0.65 4.03
CA ILE A 260 8.41 -1.80 3.91
C ILE A 260 8.72 -2.61 2.64
N TYR A 261 8.90 -1.93 1.50
CA TYR A 261 9.31 -2.60 0.26
C TYR A 261 10.69 -3.25 0.39
N SER A 262 11.67 -2.55 0.97
CA SER A 262 13.02 -3.05 1.15
C SER A 262 13.06 -4.30 2.02
N ALA A 263 12.29 -4.33 3.11
CA ALA A 263 12.17 -5.51 3.97
C ALA A 263 11.58 -6.71 3.21
N ALA A 264 10.54 -6.50 2.39
CA ALA A 264 9.98 -7.53 1.54
C ALA A 264 10.99 -7.99 0.47
N LYS A 265 11.68 -7.05 -0.17
CA LYS A 265 12.71 -7.34 -1.17
C LYS A 265 13.84 -8.19 -0.61
N ASP A 266 14.33 -7.89 0.58
CA ASP A 266 15.45 -8.59 1.21
C ASP A 266 15.06 -9.97 1.78
N HIS A 267 13.79 -10.16 2.13
CA HIS A 267 13.27 -11.42 2.67
C HIS A 267 13.44 -12.59 1.69
N TYR A 268 13.01 -12.43 0.46
CA TYR A 268 12.95 -13.54 -0.51
C TYR A 268 14.32 -14.04 -1.01
N PRO A 269 15.33 -13.21 -1.29
CA PRO A 269 16.68 -13.70 -1.56
C PRO A 269 17.28 -14.48 -0.38
N ASN A 270 16.97 -14.08 0.86
CA ASN A 270 17.39 -14.83 2.07
C ASN A 270 16.71 -16.20 2.13
N LEU A 271 15.39 -16.26 1.89
CA LEU A 271 14.65 -17.51 1.78
C LEU A 271 15.25 -18.44 0.73
N ARG A 272 15.53 -17.92 -0.46
CA ARG A 272 16.12 -18.69 -1.57
C ARG A 272 17.52 -19.22 -1.24
N ARG A 273 18.36 -18.44 -0.54
CA ARG A 273 19.71 -18.85 -0.13
C ARG A 273 19.71 -19.89 0.98
N SER A 274 18.75 -19.83 1.88
CA SER A 274 18.66 -20.73 3.05
C SER A 274 17.92 -22.05 2.76
N THR A 275 17.39 -22.24 1.54
CA THR A 275 16.60 -23.42 1.16
C THR A 275 17.27 -24.21 0.03
N LEU A 276 16.75 -25.42 -0.26
CA LEU A 276 17.22 -26.28 -1.33
C LEU A 276 17.33 -25.54 -2.67
N ARG A 277 18.46 -25.70 -3.35
CA ARG A 277 18.68 -25.19 -4.70
C ARG A 277 18.82 -26.35 -5.67
N ILE A 278 18.08 -26.28 -6.76
CA ILE A 278 18.16 -27.23 -7.86
C ILE A 278 18.53 -26.44 -9.11
N LYS A 279 19.42 -26.98 -9.92
CA LYS A 279 19.78 -26.44 -11.22
C LYS A 279 19.59 -27.53 -12.27
N THR A 280 18.68 -27.27 -13.22
CA THR A 280 18.36 -28.20 -14.30
C THR A 280 18.76 -27.60 -15.65
N PRO A 281 18.84 -28.39 -16.72
CA PRO A 281 18.95 -27.85 -18.07
C PRO A 281 17.76 -27.00 -18.52
N VAL A 282 16.62 -27.10 -17.82
CA VAL A 282 15.36 -26.41 -18.18
C VAL A 282 15.09 -25.27 -17.20
N LYS A 283 15.47 -24.06 -17.56
CA LYS A 283 15.31 -22.86 -16.71
C LYS A 283 13.91 -22.64 -16.16
N LYS A 284 12.85 -23.03 -16.90
CA LYS A 284 11.46 -22.91 -16.43
C LYS A 284 11.18 -23.77 -15.21
N ILE A 285 11.84 -24.93 -15.09
CA ILE A 285 11.70 -25.80 -13.90
C ILE A 285 12.38 -25.14 -12.70
N ASP A 286 13.56 -24.58 -12.92
CA ASP A 286 14.30 -23.87 -11.86
C ASP A 286 13.46 -22.68 -11.34
N LEU A 287 12.92 -21.87 -12.25
CA LEU A 287 12.04 -20.74 -11.90
C LEU A 287 10.76 -21.20 -11.17
N ALA A 288 10.12 -22.28 -11.64
CA ALA A 288 8.93 -22.81 -10.98
C ALA A 288 9.23 -23.29 -9.55
N LEU A 289 10.40 -23.89 -9.30
CA LEU A 289 10.83 -24.28 -7.96
C LEU A 289 11.05 -23.07 -7.06
N GLU A 290 11.69 -22.02 -7.56
CA GLU A 290 11.90 -20.79 -6.79
C GLU A 290 10.56 -20.12 -6.43
N TRP A 291 9.60 -20.08 -7.36
CA TRP A 291 8.24 -19.59 -7.06
C TRP A 291 7.47 -20.50 -6.10
N ALA A 292 7.66 -21.82 -6.17
CA ALA A 292 7.06 -22.75 -5.21
C ALA A 292 7.54 -22.43 -3.77
N LYS A 293 8.82 -22.08 -3.57
CA LYS A 293 9.33 -21.68 -2.25
C LYS A 293 8.66 -20.41 -1.75
N VAL A 294 8.47 -19.41 -2.60
CA VAL A 294 7.74 -18.18 -2.26
C VAL A 294 6.31 -18.54 -1.86
N SER A 295 5.63 -19.37 -2.64
CA SER A 295 4.26 -19.81 -2.33
C SER A 295 4.17 -20.55 -0.98
N TYR A 296 5.12 -21.43 -0.68
CA TYR A 296 5.19 -22.10 0.64
C TYR A 296 5.44 -21.13 1.77
N ASP A 297 6.30 -20.14 1.57
CA ASP A 297 6.57 -19.10 2.57
C ASP A 297 5.33 -18.23 2.84
N ASN A 298 4.56 -17.92 1.79
CA ASN A 298 3.32 -17.17 1.88
C ASN A 298 2.21 -17.89 2.66
N LEU A 299 2.28 -19.23 2.79
CA LEU A 299 1.36 -20.01 3.64
C LEU A 299 1.67 -19.92 5.13
N ARG A 300 2.80 -19.34 5.51
CA ARG A 300 3.18 -19.16 6.91
C ARG A 300 2.50 -17.92 7.46
N VAL A 301 1.52 -18.15 8.29
CA VAL A 301 0.69 -17.10 8.91
C VAL A 301 0.97 -17.04 10.39
N ASP A 302 1.22 -15.83 10.92
CA ASP A 302 1.26 -15.55 12.34
C ASP A 302 -0.13 -15.05 12.76
N ASN A 303 -0.87 -15.92 13.42
CA ASN A 303 -2.20 -15.61 13.91
C ASN A 303 -2.10 -15.16 15.37
N PRO A 304 -2.39 -13.91 15.71
CA PRO A 304 -2.41 -13.49 17.10
C PRO A 304 -3.55 -14.19 17.84
N ASP A 305 -3.28 -14.68 19.03
CA ASP A 305 -4.22 -15.34 19.93
C ASP A 305 -5.38 -14.42 20.36
#